data_ce0aeb5a72214c9aa19d3a2e33ee00fb
#
_entry.id   ce0aeb5a72214c9aa19d3a2e33ee00fb
#
_cell.length_a   1.000
_cell.length_b   1.000
_cell.length_c   1.000
_cell.angle_alpha   90.00
_cell.angle_beta   90.00
_cell.angle_gamma   90.00
#
_symmetry.space_group_name_H-M   'P 1'
#
loop_
_entity.id
_entity.type
_entity.pdbx_description
1 polymer ?
#
loop_
_entity_poly.entity_id
_entity_poly.type
_entity_poly.pdbx_seq_one_letter_code
_entity_poly.pdbx_strand_id
1 'polypeptide(L)'
;MANYCSGTITFVQPTKKLSDFLYEIQGQNIPLESFVCPMPEDIKASMDSNGKDDTWYNWSIENWGTKWWTFGNYIHRDWDGNITLHFTTAWNQISDKVIAELSKHCGSLLYEFDEWWMYFSGIRKYVDWKPEIYEDFNDPYYGQGIRCDYCGGLNPKENDECIQCGRQW
;
A
#
# COMPACT_ATOMS: atom_id res chain seq x y z
N MET A 1 -5.37 8.32 19.90
CA MET A 1 -5.38 8.84 18.52
C MET A 1 -4.72 7.79 17.67
N ALA A 2 -5.28 7.40 16.54
CA ALA A 2 -4.60 6.43 15.68
C ALA A 2 -3.54 7.15 14.86
N ASN A 3 -2.32 6.60 14.79
CA ASN A 3 -1.32 7.03 13.83
C ASN A 3 -1.74 6.57 12.44
N TYR A 4 -1.46 7.36 11.44
CA TYR A 4 -1.83 7.08 10.06
C TYR A 4 -0.57 6.86 9.21
N CYS A 5 -0.59 5.75 8.47
CA CYS A 5 0.42 5.44 7.47
C CYS A 5 -0.13 5.81 6.09
N SER A 6 0.56 6.67 5.39
CA SER A 6 0.23 7.03 4.00
C SER A 6 0.82 5.99 3.06
N GLY A 7 0.04 5.57 2.08
CA GLY A 7 0.45 4.61 1.08
C GLY A 7 0.19 5.09 -0.35
N THR A 8 1.08 4.70 -1.24
CA THR A 8 0.93 4.90 -2.68
C THR A 8 1.29 3.61 -3.38
N ILE A 9 0.37 3.10 -4.21
CA ILE A 9 0.64 1.94 -5.06
C ILE A 9 0.49 2.34 -6.52
N THR A 10 1.55 2.11 -7.31
CA THR A 10 1.50 2.23 -8.77
C THR A 10 1.41 0.84 -9.39
N PHE A 11 0.31 0.59 -10.09
CA PHE A 11 0.06 -0.63 -10.85
C PHE A 11 0.38 -0.37 -12.32
N VAL A 12 1.39 -1.03 -12.85
CA VAL A 12 1.77 -0.98 -14.27
C VAL A 12 1.07 -2.11 -15.00
N GLN A 13 0.35 -1.79 -16.07
CA GLN A 13 -0.43 -2.74 -16.86
C GLN A 13 -1.38 -3.60 -15.99
N PRO A 14 -2.26 -2.97 -15.19
CA PRO A 14 -3.21 -3.71 -14.36
C PRO A 14 -4.17 -4.54 -15.22
N THR A 15 -4.55 -5.71 -14.73
CA THR A 15 -5.63 -6.48 -15.38
C THR A 15 -6.92 -5.68 -15.38
N LYS A 16 -7.81 -5.96 -16.34
CA LYS A 16 -9.12 -5.31 -16.38
C LYS A 16 -9.89 -5.43 -15.07
N LYS A 17 -9.86 -6.62 -14.45
CA LYS A 17 -10.52 -6.89 -13.17
C LYS A 17 -10.01 -5.97 -12.05
N LEU A 18 -8.69 -5.81 -11.96
CA LEU A 18 -8.09 -4.92 -10.96
C LEU A 18 -8.42 -3.45 -11.27
N SER A 19 -8.29 -3.03 -12.54
CA SER A 19 -8.66 -1.67 -12.95
C SER A 19 -10.09 -1.32 -12.59
N ASP A 20 -11.06 -2.16 -12.94
CA ASP A 20 -12.48 -1.94 -12.65
C ASP A 20 -12.71 -1.80 -11.14
N PHE A 21 -12.09 -2.68 -10.33
CA PHE A 21 -12.18 -2.62 -8.87
C PHE A 21 -11.56 -1.35 -8.29
N LEU A 22 -10.40 -0.91 -8.78
CA LEU A 22 -9.76 0.32 -8.31
C LEU A 22 -10.66 1.54 -8.55
N TYR A 23 -11.34 1.61 -9.70
CA TYR A 23 -12.32 2.69 -9.96
C TYR A 23 -13.56 2.58 -9.06
N GLU A 24 -13.99 1.37 -8.73
CA GLU A 24 -15.12 1.15 -7.81
C GLU A 24 -14.82 1.67 -6.40
N ILE A 25 -13.61 1.43 -5.88
CA ILE A 25 -13.24 1.85 -4.53
C ILE A 25 -12.91 3.35 -4.40
N GLN A 26 -12.74 4.06 -5.51
CA GLN A 26 -12.41 5.48 -5.49
C GLN A 26 -13.48 6.29 -4.78
N GLY A 27 -13.12 6.97 -3.69
CA GLY A 27 -14.04 7.76 -2.87
C GLY A 27 -15.07 6.93 -2.10
N GLN A 28 -14.95 5.59 -2.14
CA GLN A 28 -15.82 4.67 -1.39
C GLN A 28 -15.08 4.12 -0.16
N ASN A 29 -15.85 3.63 0.81
CA ASN A 29 -15.33 2.95 1.99
C ASN A 29 -15.21 1.43 1.75
N ILE A 30 -14.60 1.06 0.61
CA ILE A 30 -14.35 -0.33 0.22
C ILE A 30 -12.86 -0.60 0.38
N PRO A 31 -12.47 -1.64 1.13
CA PRO A 31 -11.07 -1.99 1.35
C PRO A 31 -10.34 -2.40 0.05
N LEU A 32 -9.17 -1.83 -0.23
CA LEU A 32 -8.30 -2.34 -1.31
C LEU A 32 -7.95 -3.81 -1.08
N GLU A 33 -7.69 -4.16 0.17
CA GLU A 33 -7.30 -5.50 0.60
C GLU A 33 -8.35 -6.55 0.25
N SER A 34 -9.62 -6.14 0.19
CA SER A 34 -10.74 -7.06 -0.11
C SER A 34 -10.68 -7.64 -1.53
N PHE A 35 -9.91 -7.05 -2.43
CA PHE A 35 -9.72 -7.59 -3.78
C PHE A 35 -9.06 -8.99 -3.77
N VAL A 36 -8.12 -9.21 -2.86
CA VAL A 36 -7.35 -10.46 -2.76
C VAL A 36 -7.57 -11.20 -1.44
N CYS A 37 -8.00 -10.50 -0.39
CA CYS A 37 -8.22 -11.05 0.94
C CYS A 37 -9.51 -10.46 1.55
N PRO A 38 -10.70 -10.82 1.05
CA PRO A 38 -11.95 -10.31 1.59
C PRO A 38 -12.17 -10.81 3.02
N MET A 39 -12.62 -9.91 3.91
CA MET A 39 -13.01 -10.30 5.27
C MET A 39 -14.24 -11.20 5.23
N PRO A 40 -14.24 -12.37 5.91
CA PRO A 40 -15.41 -13.23 6.02
C PRO A 40 -16.60 -12.50 6.65
N GLU A 41 -17.81 -12.81 6.21
CA GLU A 41 -19.03 -12.09 6.66
C GLU A 41 -19.31 -12.29 8.16
N ASP A 42 -19.00 -13.44 8.72
CA ASP A 42 -19.11 -13.69 10.17
C ASP A 42 -18.14 -12.84 10.98
N ILE A 43 -16.91 -12.65 10.49
CA ILE A 43 -15.93 -11.75 11.08
C ILE A 43 -16.39 -10.29 10.96
N LYS A 44 -16.89 -9.89 9.80
CA LYS A 44 -17.39 -8.54 9.55
C LYS A 44 -18.56 -8.19 10.45
N ALA A 45 -19.45 -9.15 10.74
CA ALA A 45 -20.56 -8.96 11.67
C ALA A 45 -20.11 -8.62 13.11
N SER A 46 -18.89 -8.99 13.51
CA SER A 46 -18.34 -8.63 14.84
C SER A 46 -18.05 -7.14 14.99
N MET A 47 -17.93 -6.38 13.88
CA MET A 47 -17.73 -4.93 13.92
C MET A 47 -18.88 -4.18 14.59
N ASP A 48 -20.10 -4.73 14.53
CA ASP A 48 -21.31 -4.13 15.11
C ASP A 48 -21.46 -4.37 16.63
N SER A 49 -20.50 -5.07 17.23
CA SER A 49 -20.54 -5.48 18.65
C SER A 49 -20.34 -4.34 19.68
N ASN A 50 -20.19 -3.09 19.24
CA ASN A 50 -19.87 -1.92 20.08
C ASN A 50 -18.60 -2.11 20.94
N GLY A 51 -17.56 -2.75 20.37
CA GLY A 51 -16.26 -2.96 21.02
C GLY A 51 -16.25 -4.09 22.06
N LYS A 52 -17.27 -4.95 22.07
CA LYS A 52 -17.32 -6.14 22.93
C LYS A 52 -16.68 -7.37 22.29
N ASP A 53 -16.47 -7.33 20.98
CA ASP A 53 -15.86 -8.40 20.21
C ASP A 53 -14.78 -7.81 19.30
N ASP A 54 -13.51 -8.17 19.57
CA ASP A 54 -12.33 -7.72 18.82
C ASP A 54 -11.96 -8.69 17.68
N THR A 55 -12.84 -9.61 17.31
CA THR A 55 -12.55 -10.64 16.29
C THR A 55 -12.16 -10.01 14.95
N TRP A 56 -12.93 -9.02 14.47
CA TRP A 56 -12.62 -8.29 13.23
C TRP A 56 -11.27 -7.58 13.31
N TYR A 57 -10.94 -7.00 14.46
CA TYR A 57 -9.71 -6.26 14.69
C TYR A 57 -8.50 -7.18 14.62
N ASN A 58 -8.53 -8.29 15.34
CA ASN A 58 -7.46 -9.28 15.34
C ASN A 58 -7.29 -9.88 13.93
N TRP A 59 -8.41 -10.17 13.26
CA TRP A 59 -8.40 -10.66 11.89
C TRP A 59 -7.77 -9.66 10.93
N SER A 60 -8.08 -8.35 11.04
CA SER A 60 -7.50 -7.29 10.20
C SER A 60 -5.99 -7.20 10.37
N ILE A 61 -5.51 -7.21 11.60
CA ILE A 61 -4.06 -7.19 11.89
C ILE A 61 -3.36 -8.41 11.29
N GLU A 62 -3.93 -9.61 11.45
CA GLU A 62 -3.33 -10.85 10.99
C GLU A 62 -3.33 -10.97 9.46
N ASN A 63 -4.37 -10.51 8.79
CA ASN A 63 -4.55 -10.72 7.36
C ASN A 63 -4.19 -9.50 6.51
N TRP A 64 -4.51 -8.29 6.97
CA TRP A 64 -4.24 -7.05 6.24
C TRP A 64 -3.00 -6.31 6.74
N GLY A 65 -2.54 -6.59 7.97
CA GLY A 65 -1.40 -5.93 8.61
C GLY A 65 -1.75 -4.60 9.27
N THR A 66 -2.99 -4.13 9.14
CA THR A 66 -3.44 -2.82 9.60
C THR A 66 -4.61 -2.95 10.58
N LYS A 67 -4.80 -1.95 11.44
CA LYS A 67 -5.91 -1.94 12.41
C LYS A 67 -7.27 -2.02 11.74
N TRP A 68 -7.45 -1.26 10.67
CA TRP A 68 -8.61 -1.29 9.79
C TRP A 68 -8.13 -1.08 8.35
N TRP A 69 -9.03 -1.22 7.41
CA TRP A 69 -8.76 -1.19 5.96
C TRP A 69 -8.21 0.12 5.45
N THR A 70 -7.77 0.11 4.20
CA THR A 70 -7.41 1.31 3.43
C THR A 70 -8.60 2.25 3.28
N PHE A 71 -8.35 3.55 3.42
CA PHE A 71 -9.35 4.60 3.26
C PHE A 71 -8.75 5.84 2.61
N GLY A 72 -9.62 6.80 2.22
CA GLY A 72 -9.19 7.98 1.50
C GLY A 72 -8.68 7.69 0.09
N ASN A 73 -9.20 6.63 -0.52
CA ASN A 73 -8.76 6.13 -1.82
C ASN A 73 -8.92 7.19 -2.91
N TYR A 74 -7.80 7.59 -3.51
CA TYR A 74 -7.73 8.50 -4.64
C TYR A 74 -6.89 7.89 -5.75
N ILE A 75 -7.39 7.92 -6.99
CA ILE A 75 -6.76 7.29 -8.16
C ILE A 75 -6.31 8.34 -9.14
N HIS A 76 -5.11 8.15 -9.66
CA HIS A 76 -4.60 8.81 -10.85
C HIS A 76 -4.28 7.77 -11.93
N ARG A 77 -4.66 8.04 -13.17
CA ARG A 77 -4.28 7.23 -14.35
C ARG A 77 -3.40 8.04 -15.27
N ASP A 78 -2.28 7.47 -15.67
CA ASP A 78 -1.39 8.08 -16.66
C ASP A 78 -1.81 7.75 -18.12
N TRP A 79 -1.06 8.32 -19.07
CA TRP A 79 -1.31 8.15 -20.50
C TRP A 79 -1.05 6.72 -20.99
N ASP A 80 -0.19 5.96 -20.32
CA ASP A 80 0.15 4.57 -20.63
C ASP A 80 -0.85 3.58 -20.02
N GLY A 81 -1.82 4.09 -19.27
CA GLY A 81 -2.87 3.30 -18.65
C GLY A 81 -2.50 2.70 -17.31
N ASN A 82 -1.34 3.06 -16.74
CA ASN A 82 -0.97 2.69 -15.38
C ASN A 82 -1.87 3.43 -14.39
N ILE A 83 -2.10 2.81 -13.24
CA ILE A 83 -2.97 3.36 -12.20
C ILE A 83 -2.16 3.54 -10.92
N THR A 84 -2.15 4.75 -10.40
CA THR A 84 -1.59 5.08 -9.09
C THR A 84 -2.73 5.30 -8.11
N LEU A 85 -2.75 4.52 -7.02
CA LEU A 85 -3.69 4.64 -5.91
C LEU A 85 -2.97 5.25 -4.72
N HIS A 86 -3.52 6.36 -4.20
CA HIS A 86 -3.14 6.95 -2.93
C HIS A 86 -4.17 6.58 -1.87
N PHE A 87 -3.73 6.24 -0.68
CA PHE A 87 -4.59 5.83 0.42
C PHE A 87 -3.93 6.05 1.78
N THR A 88 -4.69 5.79 2.82
CA THR A 88 -4.21 5.83 4.21
C THR A 88 -4.62 4.54 4.91
N THR A 89 -3.77 4.06 5.82
CA THR A 89 -4.04 2.96 6.73
C THR A 89 -3.84 3.38 8.17
N ALA A 90 -4.33 2.58 9.11
CA ALA A 90 -4.16 2.86 10.53
C ALA A 90 -3.00 2.05 11.12
N TRP A 91 -2.06 2.76 11.75
CA TRP A 91 -0.91 2.28 12.52
C TRP A 91 0.22 1.68 11.70
N ASN A 92 -0.05 0.94 10.65
CA ASN A 92 0.95 0.18 9.91
C ASN A 92 0.64 0.18 8.41
N GLN A 93 1.62 -0.22 7.61
CA GLN A 93 1.45 -0.45 6.18
C GLN A 93 0.60 -1.70 5.92
N ILE A 94 0.09 -1.83 4.70
CA ILE A 94 -0.55 -3.06 4.22
C ILE A 94 0.47 -4.21 4.30
N SER A 95 0.02 -5.40 4.72
CA SER A 95 0.88 -6.57 4.82
C SER A 95 1.48 -6.96 3.46
N ASP A 96 2.74 -7.41 3.51
CA ASP A 96 3.45 -7.87 2.30
C ASP A 96 2.73 -9.03 1.60
N LYS A 97 1.98 -9.84 2.35
CA LYS A 97 1.14 -10.91 1.79
C LYS A 97 0.06 -10.36 0.86
N VAL A 98 -0.63 -9.28 1.26
CA VAL A 98 -1.65 -8.62 0.42
C VAL A 98 -1.01 -7.98 -0.80
N ILE A 99 0.12 -7.29 -0.63
CA ILE A 99 0.85 -6.64 -1.72
C ILE A 99 1.36 -7.67 -2.74
N ALA A 100 1.91 -8.78 -2.28
CA ALA A 100 2.35 -9.88 -3.15
C ALA A 100 1.18 -10.49 -3.95
N GLU A 101 0.01 -10.67 -3.33
CA GLU A 101 -1.17 -11.16 -4.05
C GLU A 101 -1.69 -10.12 -5.06
N LEU A 102 -1.72 -8.83 -4.71
CA LEU A 102 -2.10 -7.75 -5.64
C LEU A 102 -1.17 -7.69 -6.85
N SER A 103 0.14 -7.93 -6.67
CA SER A 103 1.12 -7.89 -7.75
C SER A 103 0.86 -8.92 -8.86
N LYS A 104 0.16 -10.01 -8.57
CA LYS A 104 -0.23 -11.04 -9.56
C LYS A 104 -1.26 -10.52 -10.58
N HIS A 105 -1.84 -9.35 -10.33
CA HIS A 105 -2.88 -8.74 -11.17
C HIS A 105 -2.39 -7.55 -12.00
N CYS A 106 -1.07 -7.37 -12.13
CA CYS A 106 -0.44 -6.34 -12.95
C CYS A 106 0.93 -6.83 -13.48
N GLY A 107 1.50 -6.13 -14.46
CA GLY A 107 2.84 -6.42 -14.96
C GLY A 107 3.92 -6.08 -13.94
N SER A 108 3.77 -4.93 -13.27
CA SER A 108 4.57 -4.60 -12.09
C SER A 108 3.77 -3.78 -11.09
N LEU A 109 4.21 -3.83 -9.83
CA LEU A 109 3.63 -3.09 -8.71
C LEU A 109 4.76 -2.39 -7.95
N LEU A 110 4.58 -1.10 -7.70
CA LEU A 110 5.42 -0.34 -6.78
C LEU A 110 4.55 0.16 -5.63
N TYR A 111 4.89 -0.24 -4.42
CA TYR A 111 4.25 0.21 -3.20
C TYR A 111 5.23 1.00 -2.36
N GLU A 112 4.88 2.25 -2.06
CA GLU A 112 5.60 3.13 -1.14
C GLU A 112 4.69 3.44 0.04
N PHE A 113 5.25 3.44 1.25
CA PHE A 113 4.52 3.79 2.47
C PHE A 113 5.38 4.62 3.40
N ASP A 114 4.70 5.46 4.20
CA ASP A 114 5.34 6.40 5.12
C ASP A 114 4.43 6.63 6.33
N GLU A 115 5.00 6.47 7.52
CA GLU A 115 4.38 6.83 8.79
C GLU A 115 5.26 7.82 9.55
N TRP A 116 4.82 9.05 9.58
CA TRP A 116 5.59 10.19 10.06
C TRP A 116 5.88 10.16 11.57
N TRP A 117 4.94 9.66 12.40
CA TRP A 117 5.06 9.73 13.84
C TRP A 117 5.87 8.59 14.46
N MET A 118 5.86 7.43 13.85
CA MET A 118 6.64 6.26 14.26
C MET A 118 7.95 6.14 13.49
N TYR A 119 8.21 7.08 12.57
CA TYR A 119 9.44 7.19 11.79
C TYR A 119 9.78 5.92 10.99
N PHE A 120 8.79 5.30 10.39
CA PHE A 120 9.03 4.22 9.45
C PHE A 120 8.47 4.53 8.07
N SER A 121 9.18 4.08 7.06
CA SER A 121 8.75 4.13 5.68
C SER A 121 9.34 2.94 4.94
N GLY A 122 8.90 2.68 3.74
CA GLY A 122 9.47 1.59 2.95
C GLY A 122 8.96 1.54 1.53
N ILE A 123 9.56 0.62 0.81
CA ILE A 123 9.30 0.39 -0.61
C ILE A 123 9.20 -1.11 -0.88
N ARG A 124 8.23 -1.48 -1.71
CA ARG A 124 8.06 -2.84 -2.22
C ARG A 124 7.86 -2.75 -3.73
N LYS A 125 8.73 -3.39 -4.49
CA LYS A 125 8.56 -3.48 -5.95
C LYS A 125 8.47 -4.93 -6.37
N TYR A 126 7.48 -5.22 -7.18
CA TYR A 126 7.26 -6.53 -7.78
C TYR A 126 7.25 -6.38 -9.30
N VAL A 127 7.95 -7.26 -9.99
CA VAL A 127 7.94 -7.38 -11.46
C VAL A 127 7.60 -8.82 -11.79
N ASP A 128 6.62 -9.05 -12.65
CA ASP A 128 6.11 -10.38 -12.95
C ASP A 128 5.85 -11.20 -11.66
N TRP A 129 5.17 -10.56 -10.65
CA TRP A 129 4.83 -11.11 -9.32
C TRP A 129 6.02 -11.56 -8.46
N LYS A 130 7.24 -11.29 -8.88
CA LYS A 130 8.46 -11.56 -8.11
C LYS A 130 8.93 -10.29 -7.40
N PRO A 131 9.33 -10.38 -6.13
CA PRO A 131 9.89 -9.24 -5.42
C PRO A 131 11.23 -8.84 -6.07
N GLU A 132 11.36 -7.56 -6.41
CA GLU A 132 12.56 -6.96 -6.97
C GLU A 132 13.23 -6.02 -5.96
N ILE A 133 12.41 -5.24 -5.23
CA ILE A 133 12.87 -4.34 -4.17
C ILE A 133 12.02 -4.56 -2.92
N TYR A 134 12.70 -4.66 -1.79
CA TYR A 134 12.08 -4.81 -0.49
C TYR A 134 12.95 -4.08 0.54
N GLU A 135 12.63 -2.82 0.82
CA GLU A 135 13.42 -1.97 1.68
C GLU A 135 12.54 -1.31 2.75
N ASP A 136 13.03 -1.32 3.98
CA ASP A 136 12.44 -0.61 5.11
C ASP A 136 13.44 0.45 5.61
N PHE A 137 12.93 1.65 5.85
CA PHE A 137 13.71 2.78 6.33
C PHE A 137 13.25 3.13 7.75
N ASN A 138 14.00 2.68 8.75
CA ASN A 138 13.68 2.82 10.17
C ASN A 138 14.74 3.66 10.88
N ASP A 139 14.95 4.92 10.47
CA ASP A 139 15.88 5.81 11.14
C ASP A 139 15.11 6.90 11.92
N PRO A 140 15.16 6.94 13.25
CA PRO A 140 14.43 7.91 14.06
C PRO A 140 14.88 9.38 13.85
N TYR A 141 16.02 9.61 13.19
CA TYR A 141 16.54 10.97 12.91
C TYR A 141 16.49 11.34 11.42
N TYR A 142 16.54 10.34 10.52
CA TYR A 142 16.59 10.53 9.06
C TYR A 142 15.75 9.48 8.32
N GLY A 143 14.86 8.82 9.01
CA GLY A 143 14.19 7.56 8.72
C GLY A 143 13.37 7.44 7.48
N GLN A 144 13.34 8.43 6.67
CA GLN A 144 12.66 8.38 5.38
C GLN A 144 13.73 8.27 4.31
N GLY A 145 13.56 7.35 3.38
CA GLY A 145 14.41 7.27 2.20
C GLY A 145 14.54 8.64 1.51
N ILE A 146 15.46 8.76 0.59
CA ILE A 146 15.64 10.00 -0.20
C ILE A 146 14.57 10.04 -1.29
N ARG A 147 13.86 11.16 -1.40
CA ARG A 147 12.97 11.37 -2.54
C ARG A 147 13.77 11.92 -3.72
N CYS A 148 13.57 11.32 -4.88
CA CYS A 148 14.16 11.79 -6.11
C CYS A 148 13.59 13.18 -6.46
N ASP A 149 14.47 14.16 -6.64
CA ASP A 149 14.07 15.53 -6.99
C ASP A 149 13.41 15.63 -8.38
N TYR A 150 13.61 14.60 -9.23
CA TYR A 150 13.06 14.57 -10.58
C TYR A 150 11.67 13.94 -10.67
N CYS A 151 11.49 12.75 -10.07
CA CYS A 151 10.21 12.01 -10.16
C CYS A 151 9.44 11.95 -8.83
N GLY A 152 10.01 12.44 -7.73
CA GLY A 152 9.41 12.41 -6.40
C GLY A 152 9.41 11.01 -5.74
N GLY A 153 9.89 9.99 -6.43
CA GLY A 153 9.89 8.61 -5.93
C GLY A 153 10.80 8.41 -4.73
N LEU A 154 10.37 7.61 -3.77
CA LEU A 154 11.13 7.24 -2.59
C LEU A 154 12.25 6.26 -2.97
N ASN A 155 13.44 6.43 -2.40
CA ASN A 155 14.63 5.66 -2.74
C ASN A 155 15.44 5.31 -1.50
N PRO A 156 16.17 4.17 -1.48
CA PRO A 156 17.21 3.91 -0.50
C PRO A 156 18.29 4.98 -0.54
N LYS A 157 18.82 5.36 0.63
CA LYS A 157 19.87 6.39 0.73
C LYS A 157 21.20 5.97 0.09
N GLU A 158 21.44 4.67 0.04
CA GLU A 158 22.68 4.08 -0.46
C GLU A 158 22.73 3.99 -1.97
N ASN A 159 21.63 4.27 -2.68
CA ASN A 159 21.61 4.22 -4.14
C ASN A 159 22.12 5.52 -4.74
N ASP A 160 23.04 5.41 -5.69
CA ASP A 160 23.55 6.54 -6.47
C ASP A 160 22.57 6.97 -7.59
N GLU A 161 21.53 6.17 -7.82
CA GLU A 161 20.52 6.44 -8.83
C GLU A 161 19.10 6.15 -8.33
N CYS A 162 18.13 6.84 -8.91
CA CYS A 162 16.72 6.63 -8.59
C CYS A 162 16.23 5.29 -9.14
N ILE A 163 15.71 4.43 -8.26
CA ILE A 163 15.16 3.12 -8.62
C ILE A 163 13.92 3.19 -9.51
N GLN A 164 13.24 4.35 -9.55
CA GLN A 164 12.03 4.53 -10.35
C GLN A 164 12.32 5.09 -11.74
N CYS A 165 13.18 6.12 -11.84
CA CYS A 165 13.45 6.80 -13.11
C CYS A 165 14.87 6.60 -13.65
N GLY A 166 15.75 5.90 -12.92
CA GLY A 166 17.13 5.60 -13.32
C GLY A 166 18.06 6.83 -13.35
N ARG A 167 17.61 7.98 -12.81
CA ARG A 167 18.44 9.18 -12.80
C ARG A 167 19.44 9.14 -11.65
N GLN A 168 20.71 9.42 -11.94
CA GLN A 168 21.75 9.60 -10.92
C GLN A 168 21.53 10.91 -10.15
N TRP A 169 21.92 10.89 -8.87
CA TRP A 169 21.88 12.06 -7.97
C TRP A 169 22.91 13.12 -8.34
#